data_dc5a5642d918bfa584d84ec10b9d5d92
#
_entry.id   dc5a5642d918bfa584d84ec10b9d5d92
#
_cell.length_a   1.000
_cell.length_b   1.000
_cell.length_c   1.000
_cell.angle_alpha   90.00
_cell.angle_beta   90.00
_cell.angle_gamma   90.00
#
_symmetry.space_group_name_H-M   'P 1'
#
loop_
_entity.id
_entity.type
_entity.pdbx_description
1 polymer ?
#
loop_
_entity_poly.entity_id
_entity_poly.type
_entity_poly.pdbx_seq_one_letter_code
_entity_poly.pdbx_strand_id
1 'polypeptide(L)'
;MKITKIKTVLLATIAVLFIGKANAQEAMTENYDQGFRLGFGLNAGVPTNTDFYNFALGGDVRLQYDLTQRYSVLLTTGFTNLFIDQGVKDLGFIPVKAGFKAFVFKNQFYVLGEIGGGIAVTNGYKQDTYLWSPGVGYANKYIDLSLRYEAYTEYDTNQVALRIAYGFKL
;
A
#
# COMPACT_ATOMS: atom_id res chain seq x y z
N MET A 1 3.75 28.37 12.89
CA MET A 1 5.21 28.23 12.67
C MET A 1 5.84 26.93 13.22
N LYS A 2 5.14 26.10 14.03
CA LYS A 2 5.68 24.82 14.57
C LYS A 2 5.47 23.61 13.64
N ILE A 3 4.40 23.55 12.87
CA ILE A 3 4.03 22.38 12.03
C ILE A 3 4.97 22.22 10.82
N THR A 4 5.45 23.31 10.24
CA THR A 4 6.36 23.28 9.09
C THR A 4 7.73 22.68 9.47
N LYS A 5 8.22 22.94 10.68
CA LYS A 5 9.50 22.42 11.17
C LYS A 5 9.43 20.91 11.42
N ILE A 6 8.28 20.39 11.88
CA ILE A 6 8.08 18.95 12.10
C ILE A 6 8.07 18.18 10.76
N LYS A 7 7.42 18.74 9.74
CA LYS A 7 7.41 18.14 8.38
C LYS A 7 8.82 18.09 7.78
N THR A 8 9.60 19.16 7.95
CA THR A 8 10.98 19.23 7.43
C THR A 8 11.90 18.25 8.16
N VAL A 9 11.77 18.13 9.49
CA VAL A 9 12.56 17.19 10.29
C VAL A 9 12.20 15.75 9.92
N LEU A 10 10.92 15.42 9.75
CA LEU A 10 10.48 14.09 9.34
C LEU A 10 11.03 13.71 7.95
N LEU A 11 10.97 14.66 7.00
CA LEU A 11 11.51 14.45 5.64
C LEU A 11 13.03 14.28 5.66
N ALA A 12 13.75 15.06 6.49
CA ALA A 12 15.19 14.96 6.65
C ALA A 12 15.61 13.63 7.31
N THR A 13 14.84 13.16 8.30
CA THR A 13 15.09 11.87 8.96
C THR A 13 14.90 10.70 8.00
N ILE A 14 13.88 10.76 7.16
CA ILE A 14 13.65 9.76 6.10
C ILE A 14 14.80 9.78 5.09
N ALA A 15 15.24 10.96 4.64
CA ALA A 15 16.35 11.11 3.70
C ALA A 15 17.67 10.56 4.29
N VAL A 16 17.97 10.80 5.57
CA VAL A 16 19.18 10.29 6.24
C VAL A 16 19.16 8.76 6.36
N LEU A 17 18.01 8.13 6.55
CA LEU A 17 17.88 6.67 6.55
C LEU A 17 18.20 6.04 5.18
N PHE A 18 17.98 6.78 4.09
CA PHE A 18 18.33 6.31 2.73
C PHE A 18 19.81 6.52 2.37
N ILE A 19 20.47 7.53 2.93
CA ILE A 19 21.88 7.85 2.61
C ILE A 19 22.86 6.89 3.33
N GLY A 20 22.49 6.33 4.48
CA GLY A 20 23.38 5.53 5.33
C GLY A 20 23.78 4.14 4.82
N LYS A 21 23.24 3.67 3.68
CA LYS A 21 23.46 2.30 3.19
C LYS A 21 23.84 2.19 1.70
N ALA A 22 24.36 3.25 1.10
CA ALA A 22 24.80 3.22 -0.31
C ALA A 22 26.03 2.32 -0.56
N ASN A 23 26.69 1.79 0.47
CA ASN A 23 27.92 0.99 0.38
C ASN A 23 27.75 -0.51 0.69
N ALA A 24 26.53 -1.00 0.88
CA ALA A 24 26.32 -2.44 0.96
C ALA A 24 25.93 -2.99 -0.42
N GLN A 25 26.88 -2.93 -1.34
CA GLN A 25 26.88 -3.81 -2.51
C GLN A 25 27.20 -5.23 -1.98
N GLU A 26 26.20 -5.90 -1.39
CA GLU A 26 26.25 -7.34 -1.27
C GLU A 26 26.33 -7.90 -2.68
N ALA A 27 27.40 -8.63 -2.96
CA ALA A 27 27.56 -9.35 -4.19
C ALA A 27 26.25 -10.06 -4.53
N MET A 28 25.75 -9.84 -5.76
CA MET A 28 24.61 -10.60 -6.28
C MET A 28 24.96 -12.07 -6.09
N THR A 29 24.23 -12.76 -5.24
CA THR A 29 24.35 -14.21 -5.16
C THR A 29 23.92 -14.75 -6.52
N GLU A 30 24.76 -15.54 -7.16
CA GLU A 30 24.58 -16.12 -8.51
C GLU A 30 23.28 -16.92 -8.69
N ASN A 31 22.51 -17.10 -7.63
CA ASN A 31 21.25 -17.86 -7.58
C ASN A 31 20.02 -17.01 -7.19
N TYR A 32 19.98 -15.71 -7.51
CA TYR A 32 18.74 -14.96 -7.34
C TYR A 32 17.75 -15.35 -8.44
N ASP A 33 16.72 -16.06 -8.03
CA ASP A 33 15.66 -16.51 -8.91
C ASP A 33 14.58 -15.40 -8.98
N GLN A 34 14.73 -14.55 -9.98
CA GLN A 34 13.72 -13.54 -10.35
C GLN A 34 12.41 -14.26 -10.69
N GLY A 35 11.28 -13.70 -10.29
CA GLY A 35 10.03 -14.35 -10.60
C GLY A 35 8.79 -13.56 -10.20
N PHE A 36 7.69 -14.07 -10.71
CA PHE A 36 6.37 -13.59 -10.35
C PHE A 36 5.90 -14.22 -9.06
N ARG A 37 5.22 -13.40 -8.26
CA ARG A 37 4.48 -13.83 -7.07
C ARG A 37 3.04 -13.38 -7.20
N LEU A 38 2.12 -14.25 -6.82
CA LEU A 38 0.71 -13.94 -6.71
C LEU A 38 0.33 -13.92 -5.23
N GLY A 39 -0.38 -12.89 -4.81
CA GLY A 39 -0.82 -12.74 -3.43
C GLY A 39 -2.29 -12.39 -3.35
N PHE A 40 -2.97 -12.94 -2.34
CA PHE A 40 -4.35 -12.64 -1.98
C PHE A 40 -4.36 -12.01 -0.60
N GLY A 41 -4.97 -10.83 -0.48
CA GLY A 41 -4.95 -10.06 0.76
C GLY A 41 -6.34 -9.65 1.21
N LEU A 42 -6.46 -9.52 2.54
CA LEU A 42 -7.58 -8.86 3.20
C LEU A 42 -7.08 -7.52 3.75
N ASN A 43 -7.91 -6.51 3.64
CA ASN A 43 -7.62 -5.16 4.06
C ASN A 43 -8.65 -4.70 5.07
N ALA A 44 -8.20 -4.09 6.15
CA ALA A 44 -9.05 -3.37 7.09
C ALA A 44 -8.49 -1.97 7.29
N GLY A 45 -9.33 -0.96 7.17
CA GLY A 45 -8.92 0.44 7.22
C GLY A 45 -9.78 1.28 8.16
N VAL A 46 -9.15 2.31 8.73
CA VAL A 46 -9.83 3.35 9.48
C VAL A 46 -9.73 4.63 8.66
N PRO A 47 -10.86 5.16 8.16
CA PRO A 47 -10.90 6.43 7.45
C PRO A 47 -10.48 7.61 8.35
N THR A 48 -9.92 8.65 7.76
CA THR A 48 -9.52 9.85 8.50
C THR A 48 -10.65 10.84 8.67
N ASN A 49 -11.65 10.79 7.81
CA ASN A 49 -12.89 11.54 7.95
C ASN A 49 -13.94 10.64 8.62
N THR A 50 -14.00 10.70 9.94
CA THR A 50 -14.87 9.87 10.77
C THR A 50 -16.30 10.43 10.89
N ASP A 51 -16.56 11.61 10.34
CA ASP A 51 -17.91 12.20 10.36
C ASP A 51 -18.87 11.47 9.41
N PHE A 52 -18.31 10.84 8.36
CA PHE A 52 -19.07 10.12 7.34
C PHE A 52 -18.73 8.63 7.26
N TYR A 53 -17.49 8.25 7.53
CA TYR A 53 -17.01 6.89 7.33
C TYR A 53 -16.57 6.26 8.64
N ASN A 54 -17.06 5.08 8.95
CA ASN A 54 -16.72 4.35 10.17
C ASN A 54 -15.47 3.50 10.01
N PHE A 55 -15.47 2.63 9.01
CA PHE A 55 -14.35 1.74 8.71
C PHE A 55 -14.38 1.30 7.25
N ALA A 56 -13.32 0.67 6.81
CA ALA A 56 -13.20 0.10 5.49
C ALA A 56 -12.79 -1.37 5.57
N LEU A 57 -13.37 -2.19 4.71
CA LEU A 57 -12.95 -3.56 4.49
C LEU A 57 -12.77 -3.82 3.01
N GLY A 58 -11.82 -4.67 2.68
CA GLY A 58 -11.57 -5.05 1.30
C GLY A 58 -10.80 -6.34 1.15
N GLY A 59 -10.76 -6.81 -0.08
CA GLY A 59 -9.91 -7.89 -0.51
C GLY A 59 -9.17 -7.51 -1.78
N ASP A 60 -7.93 -7.97 -1.91
CA ASP A 60 -7.12 -7.69 -3.10
C ASP A 60 -6.39 -8.91 -3.63
N VAL A 61 -6.06 -8.82 -4.91
CA VAL A 61 -5.10 -9.68 -5.60
C VAL A 61 -3.94 -8.81 -6.03
N ARG A 62 -2.72 -9.26 -5.72
CA ARG A 62 -1.48 -8.57 -6.05
C ARG A 62 -0.59 -9.47 -6.88
N LEU A 63 -0.22 -9.00 -8.05
CA LEU A 63 0.88 -9.56 -8.83
C LEU A 63 2.14 -8.75 -8.51
N GLN A 64 3.17 -9.44 -8.06
CA GLN A 64 4.49 -8.87 -7.77
C GLN A 64 5.51 -9.50 -8.70
N TYR A 65 6.38 -8.70 -9.27
CA TYR A 65 7.56 -9.17 -9.99
C TYR A 65 8.83 -8.71 -9.27
N ASP A 66 9.63 -9.67 -8.84
CA ASP A 66 10.86 -9.42 -8.10
C ASP A 66 11.99 -9.08 -9.10
N LEU A 67 12.36 -7.80 -9.18
CA LEU A 67 13.45 -7.31 -10.02
C LEU A 67 14.81 -7.72 -9.47
N THR A 68 14.94 -7.65 -8.15
CA THR A 68 16.12 -8.04 -7.39
C THR A 68 15.68 -8.61 -6.04
N GLN A 69 16.61 -9.07 -5.21
CA GLN A 69 16.30 -9.47 -3.83
C GLN A 69 15.71 -8.34 -2.98
N ARG A 70 15.89 -7.08 -3.39
CA ARG A 70 15.46 -5.91 -2.62
C ARG A 70 14.33 -5.12 -3.27
N TYR A 71 14.14 -5.27 -4.57
CA TYR A 71 13.22 -4.41 -5.31
C TYR A 71 12.22 -5.22 -6.09
N SER A 72 10.96 -4.85 -5.96
CA SER A 72 9.86 -5.48 -6.69
C SER A 72 8.90 -4.42 -7.23
N VAL A 73 8.32 -4.70 -8.38
CA VAL A 73 7.18 -3.96 -8.92
C VAL A 73 5.90 -4.70 -8.61
N LEU A 74 4.83 -3.93 -8.43
CA LEU A 74 3.54 -4.44 -7.97
C LEU A 74 2.43 -4.00 -8.91
N LEU A 75 1.46 -4.88 -9.13
CA LEU A 75 0.16 -4.55 -9.69
C LEU A 75 -0.90 -5.12 -8.74
N THR A 76 -1.78 -4.27 -8.23
CA THR A 76 -2.78 -4.64 -7.22
C THR A 76 -4.16 -4.23 -7.71
N THR A 77 -5.12 -5.13 -7.61
CA THR A 77 -6.54 -4.84 -7.82
C THR A 77 -7.38 -5.61 -6.81
N GLY A 78 -8.64 -5.21 -6.65
CA GLY A 78 -9.51 -5.87 -5.68
C GLY A 78 -10.84 -5.14 -5.52
N PHE A 79 -11.40 -5.25 -4.34
CA PHE A 79 -12.61 -4.53 -3.95
C PHE A 79 -12.43 -3.96 -2.55
N THR A 80 -12.84 -2.71 -2.37
CA THR A 80 -12.87 -2.04 -1.05
C THR A 80 -14.23 -1.42 -0.85
N ASN A 81 -14.78 -1.61 0.36
CA ASN A 81 -16.01 -1.00 0.82
C ASN A 81 -15.72 -0.06 1.98
N LEU A 82 -16.13 1.19 1.83
CA LEU A 82 -16.12 2.21 2.88
C LEU A 82 -17.51 2.24 3.49
N PHE A 83 -17.61 1.81 4.74
CA PHE A 83 -18.88 1.76 5.49
C PHE A 83 -19.22 3.15 6.03
N ILE A 84 -20.45 3.58 5.74
CA ILE A 84 -20.99 4.90 6.12
C ILE A 84 -22.03 4.70 7.21
N ASP A 85 -22.04 5.61 8.19
CA ASP A 85 -23.09 5.64 9.21
C ASP A 85 -24.33 6.38 8.71
N GLN A 86 -25.49 6.18 9.37
CA GLN A 86 -26.71 6.97 9.20
C GLN A 86 -27.55 6.71 7.93
N GLY A 87 -27.65 5.46 7.45
CA GLY A 87 -28.63 5.11 6.41
C GLY A 87 -28.30 5.56 5.00
N VAL A 88 -27.09 6.04 4.79
CA VAL A 88 -26.52 6.30 3.46
C VAL A 88 -25.88 5.01 2.93
N LYS A 89 -25.92 4.83 1.63
CA LYS A 89 -25.29 3.64 1.01
C LYS A 89 -23.78 3.69 1.13
N ASP A 90 -23.18 2.56 1.49
CA ASP A 90 -21.74 2.38 1.52
C ASP A 90 -21.10 2.67 0.16
N LEU A 91 -19.85 3.14 0.18
CA LEU A 91 -19.07 3.37 -1.02
C LEU A 91 -18.18 2.17 -1.34
N GLY A 92 -18.59 1.36 -2.30
CA GLY A 92 -17.79 0.29 -2.85
C GLY A 92 -17.04 0.72 -4.10
N PHE A 93 -15.77 0.39 -4.20
CA PHE A 93 -14.95 0.69 -5.37
C PHE A 93 -13.92 -0.40 -5.66
N ILE A 94 -13.49 -0.46 -6.91
CA ILE A 94 -12.43 -1.36 -7.39
C ILE A 94 -11.14 -0.55 -7.53
N PRO A 95 -10.14 -0.73 -6.65
CA PRO A 95 -8.84 -0.12 -6.81
C PRO A 95 -8.02 -0.84 -7.89
N VAL A 96 -7.32 -0.08 -8.73
CA VAL A 96 -6.28 -0.57 -9.63
C VAL A 96 -5.02 0.24 -9.36
N LYS A 97 -3.97 -0.40 -8.86
CA LYS A 97 -2.76 0.25 -8.37
C LYS A 97 -1.52 -0.40 -8.96
N ALA A 98 -0.58 0.43 -9.41
CA ALA A 98 0.78 0.03 -9.70
C ALA A 98 1.70 0.55 -8.59
N GLY A 99 2.75 -0.21 -8.26
CA GLY A 99 3.60 0.18 -7.14
C GLY A 99 4.99 -0.38 -7.21
N PHE A 100 5.78 0.09 -6.26
CA PHE A 100 7.16 -0.32 -6.06
C PHE A 100 7.37 -0.66 -4.58
N LYS A 101 8.05 -1.79 -4.33
CA LYS A 101 8.40 -2.28 -3.01
C LYS A 101 9.93 -2.35 -2.89
N ALA A 102 10.48 -1.84 -1.80
CA ALA A 102 11.90 -1.88 -1.49
C ALA A 102 12.13 -2.51 -0.11
N PHE A 103 12.83 -3.64 -0.07
CA PHE A 103 13.21 -4.29 1.18
C PHE A 103 14.42 -3.59 1.80
N VAL A 104 14.32 -3.23 3.08
CA VAL A 104 15.30 -2.40 3.78
C VAL A 104 16.10 -3.16 4.84
N PHE A 105 15.50 -4.15 5.52
CA PHE A 105 16.17 -4.95 6.55
C PHE A 105 15.97 -6.44 6.29
N LYS A 106 17.08 -7.19 6.21
CA LYS A 106 17.13 -8.66 6.10
C LYS A 106 16.17 -9.24 5.04
N ASN A 107 15.84 -8.45 4.00
CA ASN A 107 14.87 -8.81 2.97
C ASN A 107 13.49 -9.24 3.51
N GLN A 108 13.10 -8.72 4.66
CA GLN A 108 11.82 -9.00 5.31
C GLN A 108 11.00 -7.73 5.54
N PHE A 109 11.62 -6.67 6.06
CA PHE A 109 10.95 -5.37 6.20
C PHE A 109 11.09 -4.57 4.92
N TYR A 110 10.02 -3.89 4.52
CA TYR A 110 10.00 -3.12 3.30
C TYR A 110 9.25 -1.80 3.45
N VAL A 111 9.57 -0.88 2.56
CA VAL A 111 8.76 0.30 2.25
C VAL A 111 8.11 0.07 0.89
N LEU A 112 6.92 0.61 0.71
CA LEU A 112 6.21 0.55 -0.55
C LEU A 112 5.56 1.89 -0.89
N GLY A 113 5.36 2.12 -2.19
CA GLY A 113 4.53 3.18 -2.71
C GLY A 113 3.69 2.64 -3.85
N GLU A 114 2.39 2.89 -3.80
CA GLU A 114 1.45 2.53 -4.86
C GLU A 114 0.73 3.78 -5.34
N ILE A 115 0.46 3.87 -6.64
CA ILE A 115 -0.37 4.90 -7.28
C ILE A 115 -1.38 4.23 -8.21
N GLY A 116 -2.53 4.83 -8.38
CA GLY A 116 -3.56 4.27 -9.26
C GLY A 116 -4.87 5.02 -9.21
N GLY A 117 -5.94 4.29 -9.45
CA GLY A 117 -7.30 4.80 -9.40
C GLY A 117 -8.25 3.83 -8.72
N GLY A 118 -9.37 4.35 -8.26
CA GLY A 118 -10.50 3.59 -7.76
C GLY A 118 -11.72 3.86 -8.63
N ILE A 119 -12.34 2.79 -9.12
CA ILE A 119 -13.56 2.84 -9.94
C ILE A 119 -14.73 2.60 -9.02
N ALA A 120 -15.59 3.61 -8.83
CA ALA A 120 -16.79 3.49 -8.00
C ALA A 120 -17.80 2.53 -8.63
N VAL A 121 -18.27 1.54 -7.85
CA VAL A 121 -19.23 0.53 -8.33
C VAL A 121 -20.55 0.56 -7.58
N THR A 122 -20.68 1.34 -6.51
CA THR A 122 -21.94 1.49 -5.79
C THR A 122 -22.89 2.42 -6.55
N ASN A 123 -24.11 1.98 -6.78
CA ASN A 123 -25.15 2.78 -7.42
C ASN A 123 -25.43 4.07 -6.62
N GLY A 124 -25.20 5.22 -7.28
CA GLY A 124 -25.35 6.55 -6.69
C GLY A 124 -24.02 7.31 -6.56
N TYR A 125 -22.90 6.61 -6.50
CA TYR A 125 -21.56 7.19 -6.59
C TYR A 125 -21.05 6.99 -8.02
N LYS A 126 -20.84 8.09 -8.75
CA LYS A 126 -20.33 8.07 -10.14
C LYS A 126 -18.93 8.63 -10.27
N GLN A 127 -18.28 8.87 -9.17
CA GLN A 127 -17.00 9.58 -9.15
C GLN A 127 -15.88 8.58 -8.91
N ASP A 128 -15.07 8.39 -9.93
CA ASP A 128 -13.80 7.66 -9.81
C ASP A 128 -12.79 8.53 -9.07
N THR A 129 -11.81 7.90 -8.43
CA THR A 129 -10.80 8.62 -7.65
C THR A 129 -9.40 8.25 -8.09
N TYR A 130 -8.49 9.22 -8.05
CA TYR A 130 -7.07 8.89 -8.01
C TYR A 130 -6.68 8.50 -6.59
N LEU A 131 -5.74 7.58 -6.49
CA LEU A 131 -5.23 7.17 -5.19
C LEU A 131 -3.71 7.01 -5.20
N TRP A 132 -3.11 7.32 -4.06
CA TRP A 132 -1.72 7.01 -3.78
C TRP A 132 -1.61 6.42 -2.38
N SER A 133 -0.68 5.51 -2.20
CA SER A 133 -0.62 4.69 -1.00
C SER A 133 0.83 4.37 -0.62
N PRO A 134 1.47 5.22 0.18
CA PRO A 134 2.73 4.88 0.84
C PRO A 134 2.46 3.91 1.99
N GLY A 135 3.45 3.05 2.26
CA GLY A 135 3.31 2.10 3.36
C GLY A 135 4.62 1.46 3.75
N VAL A 136 4.53 0.71 4.82
CA VAL A 136 5.61 -0.13 5.35
C VAL A 136 5.07 -1.52 5.63
N GLY A 137 5.93 -2.52 5.58
CA GLY A 137 5.46 -3.87 5.84
C GLY A 137 6.57 -4.85 6.16
N TYR A 138 6.11 -6.05 6.44
CA TYR A 138 6.92 -7.22 6.68
C TYR A 138 6.43 -8.34 5.77
N ALA A 139 7.35 -8.99 5.08
CA ALA A 139 7.02 -10.13 4.26
C ALA A 139 8.00 -11.27 4.51
N ASN A 140 7.48 -12.48 4.51
CA ASN A 140 8.26 -13.70 4.45
C ASN A 140 7.88 -14.51 3.20
N LYS A 141 8.21 -15.80 3.18
CA LYS A 141 7.95 -16.67 2.04
C LYS A 141 6.46 -16.72 1.62
N TYR A 142 5.53 -16.61 2.58
CA TYR A 142 4.10 -16.83 2.35
C TYR A 142 3.23 -15.68 2.84
N ILE A 143 3.65 -14.96 3.89
CA ILE A 143 2.84 -13.94 4.55
C ILE A 143 3.41 -12.57 4.23
N ASP A 144 2.53 -11.64 3.90
CA ASP A 144 2.82 -10.22 3.67
C ASP A 144 1.88 -9.39 4.54
N LEU A 145 2.46 -8.65 5.47
CA LEU A 145 1.76 -7.74 6.37
C LEU A 145 2.16 -6.32 6.03
N SER A 146 1.22 -5.41 5.83
CA SER A 146 1.55 -4.01 5.58
C SER A 146 0.58 -3.05 6.24
N LEU A 147 1.12 -1.94 6.72
CA LEU A 147 0.39 -0.76 7.14
C LEU A 147 0.56 0.31 6.05
N ARG A 148 -0.55 0.85 5.55
CA ARG A 148 -0.58 1.78 4.44
C ARG A 148 -1.42 2.99 4.79
N TYR A 149 -1.01 4.15 4.31
CA TYR A 149 -1.86 5.32 4.24
C TYR A 149 -2.39 5.43 2.82
N GLU A 150 -3.68 5.33 2.63
CA GLU A 150 -4.32 5.43 1.32
C GLU A 150 -5.06 6.75 1.21
N ALA A 151 -4.64 7.59 0.27
CA ALA A 151 -5.25 8.88 0.01
C ALA A 151 -6.10 8.80 -1.25
N TYR A 152 -7.35 9.25 -1.13
CA TYR A 152 -8.34 9.31 -2.20
C TYR A 152 -8.64 10.77 -2.50
N THR A 153 -8.37 11.21 -3.75
CA THR A 153 -8.48 12.62 -4.11
C THR A 153 -9.92 13.11 -4.22
N GLU A 154 -10.86 12.21 -4.55
CA GLU A 154 -12.23 12.56 -4.88
C GLU A 154 -13.27 12.09 -3.84
N TYR A 155 -12.85 11.37 -2.80
CA TYR A 155 -13.79 10.82 -1.81
C TYR A 155 -13.80 11.60 -0.48
N ASP A 156 -13.11 12.76 -0.42
CA ASP A 156 -12.98 13.60 0.78
C ASP A 156 -12.55 12.85 2.04
N THR A 157 -11.89 11.72 1.86
CA THR A 157 -11.36 10.91 2.94
C THR A 157 -10.03 10.27 2.53
N ASN A 158 -9.25 9.93 3.53
CA ASN A 158 -8.11 9.06 3.42
C ASN A 158 -8.29 7.93 4.42
N GLN A 159 -7.46 6.90 4.38
CA GLN A 159 -7.51 5.87 5.40
C GLN A 159 -6.13 5.37 5.80
N VAL A 160 -6.04 4.88 7.02
CA VAL A 160 -4.93 4.03 7.45
C VAL A 160 -5.40 2.59 7.37
N ALA A 161 -4.77 1.78 6.52
CA ALA A 161 -5.20 0.42 6.24
C ALA A 161 -4.12 -0.59 6.62
N LEU A 162 -4.55 -1.65 7.32
CA LEU A 162 -3.77 -2.85 7.55
C LEU A 162 -4.13 -3.88 6.47
N ARG A 163 -3.13 -4.48 5.86
CA ARG A 163 -3.26 -5.58 4.91
C ARG A 163 -2.59 -6.83 5.46
N ILE A 164 -3.28 -7.94 5.38
CA ILE A 164 -2.76 -9.28 5.66
C ILE A 164 -2.96 -10.10 4.41
N ALA A 165 -1.88 -10.66 3.89
CA ALA A 165 -1.94 -11.42 2.65
C ALA A 165 -1.15 -12.71 2.70
N TYR A 166 -1.62 -13.67 1.93
CA TYR A 166 -0.91 -14.89 1.58
C TYR A 166 -0.44 -14.79 0.13
N GLY A 167 0.81 -15.11 -0.11
CA GLY A 167 1.41 -15.08 -1.44
C GLY A 167 2.31 -16.27 -1.70
N PHE A 168 2.43 -16.64 -2.97
CA PHE A 168 3.30 -17.71 -3.42
C PHE A 168 3.97 -17.33 -4.74
N LYS A 169 5.11 -17.93 -4.99
CA LYS A 169 5.84 -17.79 -6.24
C LYS A 169 5.16 -18.62 -7.33
N LEU A 170 5.04 -18.05 -8.52
CA LEU A 170 4.52 -18.71 -9.74
C LEU A 170 5.62 -19.49 -10.44
#